data_fd8f0c0e5d692d6ce20e671dffb6401b
#
_entry.id   fd8f0c0e5d692d6ce20e671dffb6401b
#
_cell.length_a   1.000
_cell.length_b   1.000
_cell.length_c   1.000
_cell.angle_alpha   90.00
_cell.angle_beta   90.00
_cell.angle_gamma   90.00
#
_symmetry.space_group_name_H-M   'P 1'
#
loop_
_entity.id
_entity.type
_entity.pdbx_description
1 polymer ?
#
loop_
_entity_poly.entity_id
_entity_poly.type
_entity_poly.pdbx_seq_one_letter_code
_entity_poly.pdbx_strand_id
1 'polypeptide(L)'
;MKIWNNFQMRLVSAGKCLRSLSLFHLFTFLLLTSCSVSYKFNGASIDYTKTKTIQIADFPIRASYVWAPMGPMFNNEMKSQFTDHTRLKLVNRNGDLKLEGEITRYDQRNKGVSSEGHSSMVELSMTVNARFTNNVNHNEDFEQQFTATTSYESTQSLSSVQDALVEEMVKNICEQIFNATVANW
;
A
#
# COMPACT_ATOMS: atom_id res chain seq x y z
N MET A 1 -40.02 -1.76 -67.42
CA MET A 1 -38.55 -1.63 -67.20
C MET A 1 -38.16 -0.80 -65.99
N LYS A 2 -38.97 0.09 -65.40
CA LYS A 2 -38.68 0.91 -64.23
C LYS A 2 -38.85 0.18 -62.85
N ILE A 3 -39.64 -0.85 -62.78
CA ILE A 3 -39.96 -1.53 -61.52
C ILE A 3 -38.81 -2.49 -61.06
N TRP A 4 -38.07 -3.05 -62.03
CA TRP A 4 -37.03 -4.00 -61.75
C TRP A 4 -35.75 -3.36 -61.20
N ASN A 5 -35.46 -2.12 -61.60
CA ASN A 5 -34.31 -1.35 -61.09
C ASN A 5 -34.49 -0.93 -59.62
N ASN A 6 -35.71 -0.65 -59.15
CA ASN A 6 -35.96 -0.26 -57.77
C ASN A 6 -35.85 -1.45 -56.79
N PHE A 7 -36.10 -2.68 -57.28
CA PHE A 7 -35.98 -3.87 -56.47
C PHE A 7 -34.48 -4.23 -56.21
N GLN A 8 -33.65 -4.09 -57.25
CA GLN A 8 -32.20 -4.32 -57.15
C GLN A 8 -31.52 -3.30 -56.24
N MET A 9 -31.91 -2.03 -56.26
CA MET A 9 -31.35 -0.99 -55.41
C MET A 9 -31.69 -1.20 -53.91
N ARG A 10 -32.86 -1.74 -53.60
CA ARG A 10 -33.26 -2.04 -52.21
C ARG A 10 -32.50 -3.25 -51.63
N LEU A 11 -32.19 -4.27 -52.44
CA LEU A 11 -31.42 -5.43 -52.04
C LEU A 11 -29.94 -5.05 -51.74
N VAL A 12 -29.34 -4.20 -52.53
CA VAL A 12 -27.95 -3.75 -52.31
C VAL A 12 -27.85 -2.84 -51.09
N SER A 13 -28.88 -2.01 -50.80
CA SER A 13 -28.93 -1.17 -49.63
C SER A 13 -29.09 -2.00 -48.33
N ALA A 14 -29.92 -3.05 -48.35
CA ALA A 14 -30.09 -3.95 -47.20
C ALA A 14 -28.82 -4.73 -46.89
N GLY A 15 -28.07 -5.17 -47.88
CA GLY A 15 -26.79 -5.88 -47.67
C GLY A 15 -25.68 -5.01 -47.06
N LYS A 16 -25.65 -3.72 -47.37
CA LYS A 16 -24.69 -2.77 -46.76
C LYS A 16 -25.03 -2.47 -45.31
N CYS A 17 -26.33 -2.35 -44.98
CA CYS A 17 -26.79 -2.14 -43.61
C CYS A 17 -26.52 -3.35 -42.73
N LEU A 18 -26.73 -4.58 -43.24
CA LEU A 18 -26.46 -5.81 -42.51
C LEU A 18 -24.96 -6.02 -42.25
N ARG A 19 -24.09 -5.66 -43.21
CA ARG A 19 -22.63 -5.70 -43.05
C ARG A 19 -22.15 -4.68 -42.02
N SER A 20 -22.70 -3.48 -42.00
CA SER A 20 -22.36 -2.46 -41.00
C SER A 20 -22.79 -2.90 -39.59
N LEU A 21 -23.98 -3.50 -39.45
CA LEU A 21 -24.47 -4.00 -38.18
C LEU A 21 -23.62 -5.17 -37.65
N SER A 22 -23.18 -6.07 -38.52
CA SER A 22 -22.29 -7.18 -38.17
C SER A 22 -20.91 -6.69 -37.72
N LEU A 23 -20.35 -5.70 -38.37
CA LEU A 23 -19.05 -5.09 -37.97
C LEU A 23 -19.18 -4.38 -36.62
N PHE A 24 -20.29 -3.73 -36.35
CA PHE A 24 -20.55 -3.06 -35.06
C PHE A 24 -20.66 -4.09 -33.91
N HIS A 25 -21.36 -5.21 -34.14
CA HIS A 25 -21.41 -6.30 -33.15
C HIS A 25 -20.08 -6.99 -32.90
N LEU A 26 -19.24 -7.15 -33.94
CA LEU A 26 -17.91 -7.69 -33.82
C LEU A 26 -16.99 -6.74 -33.01
N PHE A 27 -17.13 -5.41 -33.22
CA PHE A 27 -16.37 -4.41 -32.48
C PHE A 27 -16.79 -4.30 -31.02
N THR A 28 -18.10 -4.40 -30.70
CA THR A 28 -18.59 -4.44 -29.32
C THR A 28 -18.18 -5.74 -28.60
N PHE A 29 -18.11 -6.87 -29.30
CA PHE A 29 -17.64 -8.13 -28.71
C PHE A 29 -16.14 -8.12 -28.37
N LEU A 30 -15.33 -7.41 -29.15
CA LEU A 30 -13.89 -7.21 -28.87
C LEU A 30 -13.65 -6.29 -27.66
N LEU A 31 -14.56 -5.39 -27.33
CA LEU A 31 -14.45 -4.52 -26.15
C LEU A 31 -14.82 -5.22 -24.84
N LEU A 32 -15.45 -6.39 -24.89
CA LEU A 32 -15.83 -7.18 -23.72
C LEU A 32 -14.71 -8.13 -23.24
N THR A 33 -13.59 -8.22 -23.95
CA THR A 33 -12.37 -8.85 -23.43
C THR A 33 -11.68 -7.90 -22.48
N SER A 34 -12.39 -7.48 -21.43
CA SER A 34 -11.80 -6.82 -20.28
C SER A 34 -10.80 -7.81 -19.67
N CYS A 35 -9.51 -7.49 -19.76
CA CYS A 35 -8.49 -8.17 -18.99
C CYS A 35 -8.92 -8.18 -17.53
N SER A 36 -9.35 -9.33 -17.04
CA SER A 36 -9.44 -9.54 -15.62
C SER A 36 -8.01 -9.52 -15.09
N VAL A 37 -7.58 -8.37 -14.55
CA VAL A 37 -6.40 -8.31 -13.71
C VAL A 37 -6.72 -9.17 -12.50
N SER A 38 -6.30 -10.42 -12.56
CA SER A 38 -6.32 -11.30 -11.40
C SER A 38 -5.27 -10.78 -10.44
N TYR A 39 -5.67 -9.93 -9.51
CA TYR A 39 -4.95 -9.75 -8.29
C TYR A 39 -5.01 -11.10 -7.57
N LYS A 40 -3.97 -11.90 -7.66
CA LYS A 40 -3.72 -12.96 -6.69
C LYS A 40 -3.44 -12.24 -5.37
N PHE A 41 -4.50 -11.95 -4.63
CA PHE A 41 -4.40 -11.83 -3.20
C PHE A 41 -3.96 -13.21 -2.73
N ASN A 42 -2.68 -13.41 -2.50
CA ASN A 42 -2.21 -14.50 -1.67
C ASN A 42 -2.68 -14.14 -0.26
N GLY A 43 -3.96 -14.33 0.00
CA GLY A 43 -4.55 -14.20 1.31
C GLY A 43 -3.98 -15.29 2.18
N ALA A 44 -2.78 -15.11 2.66
CA ALA A 44 -2.20 -15.93 3.71
C ALA A 44 -2.81 -15.44 5.03
N SER A 45 -4.05 -15.81 5.30
CA SER A 45 -4.55 -15.89 6.66
C SER A 45 -3.57 -16.77 7.44
N ILE A 46 -3.02 -16.27 8.55
CA ILE A 46 -2.10 -17.03 9.40
C ILE A 46 -2.72 -18.40 9.69
N ASP A 47 -2.04 -19.48 9.30
CA ASP A 47 -2.40 -20.81 9.73
C ASP A 47 -1.97 -21.00 11.19
N TYR A 48 -2.84 -20.65 12.14
CA TYR A 48 -2.59 -20.77 13.57
C TYR A 48 -2.38 -22.22 14.06
N THR A 49 -2.55 -23.23 13.20
CA THR A 49 -2.19 -24.61 13.54
C THR A 49 -0.68 -24.82 13.46
N LYS A 50 0.00 -24.07 12.56
CA LYS A 50 1.44 -24.17 12.30
C LYS A 50 2.22 -22.98 12.86
N THR A 51 1.64 -21.78 12.83
CA THR A 51 2.28 -20.52 13.19
C THR A 51 1.64 -19.98 14.47
N LYS A 52 2.35 -19.99 15.57
CA LYS A 52 1.83 -19.64 16.91
C LYS A 52 2.58 -18.50 17.57
N THR A 53 3.79 -18.21 17.11
CA THR A 53 4.71 -17.28 17.78
C THR A 53 5.27 -16.26 16.78
N ILE A 54 5.53 -15.06 17.29
CA ILE A 54 6.23 -14.01 16.55
C ILE A 54 7.34 -13.41 17.40
N GLN A 55 8.49 -13.23 16.79
CA GLN A 55 9.60 -12.47 17.33
C GLN A 55 9.64 -11.11 16.64
N ILE A 56 9.53 -10.04 17.41
CA ILE A 56 9.67 -8.66 16.92
C ILE A 56 10.92 -8.08 17.55
N ALA A 57 11.94 -7.82 16.73
CA ALA A 57 13.14 -7.13 17.17
C ALA A 57 12.88 -5.64 17.35
N ASP A 58 13.65 -4.96 18.18
CA ASP A 58 13.58 -3.52 18.28
C ASP A 58 14.14 -2.87 17.00
N PHE A 59 13.45 -1.86 16.50
CA PHE A 59 13.81 -1.08 15.30
C PHE A 59 14.69 0.10 15.72
N PRO A 60 16.02 0.05 15.48
CA PRO A 60 16.90 1.16 15.79
C PRO A 60 16.66 2.33 14.83
N ILE A 61 16.93 3.56 15.31
CA ILE A 61 16.90 4.75 14.48
C ILE A 61 18.28 4.88 13.81
N ARG A 62 18.30 4.85 12.47
CA ARG A 62 19.47 5.07 11.61
C ARG A 62 19.37 6.35 10.78
N ALA A 63 18.30 7.10 10.97
CA ALA A 63 18.09 8.38 10.32
C ALA A 63 19.15 9.41 10.76
N SER A 64 19.48 10.35 9.88
CA SER A 64 20.45 11.42 10.18
C SER A 64 19.97 12.35 11.30
N TYR A 65 18.68 12.58 11.41
CA TYR A 65 18.05 13.29 12.53
C TYR A 65 17.38 12.29 13.47
N VAL A 66 17.71 12.37 14.74
CA VAL A 66 17.22 11.46 15.77
C VAL A 66 16.35 12.24 16.76
N TRP A 67 15.07 11.87 16.83
CA TRP A 67 14.21 12.27 17.91
C TRP A 67 14.00 11.09 18.85
N ALA A 68 14.60 11.16 20.03
CA ALA A 68 14.76 10.01 20.93
C ALA A 68 13.45 9.28 21.31
N PRO A 69 12.29 9.95 21.52
CA PRO A 69 11.03 9.28 21.84
C PRO A 69 10.48 8.38 20.72
N MET A 70 10.86 8.61 19.45
CA MET A 70 10.34 7.89 18.29
C MET A 70 10.64 6.37 18.36
N GLY A 71 11.83 5.98 18.81
CA GLY A 71 12.21 4.56 18.90
C GLY A 71 11.30 3.75 19.82
N PRO A 72 11.19 4.09 21.11
CA PRO A 72 10.26 3.45 22.01
C PRO A 72 8.80 3.48 21.54
N MET A 73 8.34 4.63 20.98
CA MET A 73 7.00 4.79 20.44
C MET A 73 6.74 3.78 19.31
N PHE A 74 7.65 3.69 18.34
CA PHE A 74 7.54 2.76 17.21
C PHE A 74 7.54 1.30 17.69
N ASN A 75 8.47 0.94 18.56
CA ASN A 75 8.61 -0.44 19.02
C ASN A 75 7.41 -0.90 19.87
N ASN A 76 6.85 -0.02 20.67
CA ASN A 76 5.65 -0.32 21.46
C ASN A 76 4.43 -0.48 20.55
N GLU A 77 4.22 0.44 19.60
CA GLU A 77 3.10 0.38 18.66
C GLU A 77 3.17 -0.89 17.79
N MET A 78 4.36 -1.23 17.27
CA MET A 78 4.54 -2.45 16.49
C MET A 78 4.18 -3.71 17.27
N LYS A 79 4.63 -3.81 18.53
CA LYS A 79 4.29 -4.95 19.41
C LYS A 79 2.78 -4.99 19.71
N SER A 80 2.15 -3.82 19.97
CA SER A 80 0.72 -3.71 20.22
C SER A 80 -0.10 -4.17 19.03
N GLN A 81 0.25 -3.74 17.81
CA GLN A 81 -0.43 -4.15 16.57
C GLN A 81 -0.55 -5.67 16.45
N PHE A 82 0.53 -6.40 16.73
CA PHE A 82 0.49 -7.87 16.64
C PHE A 82 -0.22 -8.52 17.82
N THR A 83 -0.06 -8.02 19.05
CA THR A 83 -0.70 -8.62 20.24
C THR A 83 -2.20 -8.38 20.27
N ASP A 84 -2.66 -7.23 19.78
CA ASP A 84 -4.07 -6.84 19.86
C ASP A 84 -4.89 -7.38 18.69
N HIS A 85 -4.26 -7.59 17.52
CA HIS A 85 -4.96 -7.99 16.30
C HIS A 85 -4.68 -9.43 15.86
N THR A 86 -3.81 -10.18 16.58
CA THR A 86 -3.55 -11.59 16.26
C THR A 86 -3.61 -12.47 17.49
N ARG A 87 -3.61 -13.79 17.27
CA ARG A 87 -3.46 -14.79 18.34
C ARG A 87 -2.00 -15.24 18.53
N LEU A 88 -1.05 -14.57 17.88
CA LEU A 88 0.35 -14.89 17.97
C LEU A 88 0.89 -14.53 19.36
N LYS A 89 1.72 -15.41 19.91
CA LYS A 89 2.43 -15.13 21.16
C LYS A 89 3.74 -14.43 20.83
N LEU A 90 3.96 -13.26 21.43
CA LEU A 90 5.23 -12.57 21.33
C LEU A 90 6.32 -13.33 22.07
N VAL A 91 7.44 -13.62 21.40
CA VAL A 91 8.59 -14.31 21.95
C VAL A 91 9.89 -13.54 21.67
N ASN A 92 10.89 -13.69 22.54
CA ASN A 92 12.16 -12.98 22.38
C ASN A 92 13.12 -13.67 21.40
N ARG A 93 12.94 -14.96 21.14
CA ARG A 93 13.83 -15.77 20.28
C ARG A 93 13.04 -16.92 19.64
N ASN A 94 13.51 -17.34 18.46
CA ASN A 94 13.01 -18.53 17.75
C ASN A 94 11.49 -18.50 17.51
N GLY A 95 10.94 -17.34 17.13
CA GLY A 95 9.56 -17.25 16.70
C GLY A 95 9.33 -17.96 15.37
N ASP A 96 8.12 -18.49 15.16
CA ASP A 96 7.69 -19.02 13.86
C ASP A 96 7.73 -17.91 12.80
N LEU A 97 7.35 -16.71 13.21
CA LEU A 97 7.51 -15.47 12.44
C LEU A 97 8.58 -14.59 13.08
N LYS A 98 9.33 -13.89 12.24
CA LYS A 98 10.33 -12.92 12.69
C LYS A 98 10.15 -11.61 11.93
N LEU A 99 10.05 -10.51 12.67
CA LEU A 99 9.99 -9.16 12.14
C LEU A 99 11.16 -8.36 12.72
N GLU A 100 11.96 -7.79 11.85
CA GLU A 100 13.09 -6.93 12.20
C GLU A 100 13.20 -5.78 11.21
N GLY A 101 13.90 -4.72 11.55
CA GLY A 101 14.09 -3.60 10.65
C GLY A 101 14.73 -2.40 11.32
N GLU A 102 14.70 -1.26 10.64
CA GLU A 102 15.30 -0.03 11.12
C GLU A 102 14.56 1.20 10.56
N ILE A 103 14.55 2.29 11.31
CA ILE A 103 14.04 3.58 10.87
C ILE A 103 15.17 4.29 10.11
N THR A 104 15.08 4.29 8.77
CA THR A 104 16.17 4.74 7.88
C THR A 104 16.12 6.22 7.58
N ARG A 105 14.93 6.84 7.66
CA ARG A 105 14.74 8.26 7.38
C ARG A 105 13.75 8.89 8.34
N TYR A 106 14.09 10.08 8.77
CA TYR A 106 13.20 11.01 9.45
C TYR A 106 13.66 12.41 9.11
N ASP A 107 12.94 13.10 8.26
CA ASP A 107 13.32 14.44 7.77
C ASP A 107 12.08 15.31 7.51
N GLN A 108 12.35 16.61 7.33
CA GLN A 108 11.34 17.58 6.97
C GLN A 108 11.75 18.32 5.69
N ARG A 109 10.75 18.69 4.89
CA ARG A 109 10.94 19.50 3.67
C ARG A 109 9.81 20.50 3.50
N ASN A 110 10.12 21.64 2.90
CA ASN A 110 9.12 22.62 2.54
C ASN A 110 8.23 22.10 1.40
N LYS A 111 6.90 22.18 1.57
CA LYS A 111 5.89 21.71 0.63
C LYS A 111 5.10 22.89 0.09
N GLY A 112 5.39 23.25 -1.15
CA GLY A 112 4.71 24.36 -1.81
C GLY A 112 5.23 25.74 -1.40
N VAL A 113 5.01 26.70 -2.27
CA VAL A 113 5.32 28.11 -2.06
C VAL A 113 4.01 28.87 -2.21
N SER A 114 3.69 29.75 -1.26
CA SER A 114 2.55 30.64 -1.37
C SER A 114 2.75 31.62 -2.53
N SER A 115 1.70 32.30 -2.99
CA SER A 115 1.76 33.36 -3.99
C SER A 115 2.72 34.50 -3.61
N GLU A 116 3.07 34.59 -2.34
CA GLU A 116 4.00 35.60 -1.76
C GLU A 116 5.44 35.05 -1.62
N GLY A 117 5.73 33.84 -2.13
CA GLY A 117 7.07 33.27 -2.15
C GLY A 117 7.48 32.56 -0.85
N HIS A 118 6.60 32.41 0.14
CA HIS A 118 6.87 31.70 1.39
C HIS A 118 6.29 30.27 1.34
N SER A 119 6.99 29.30 1.92
CA SER A 119 6.43 27.97 2.14
C SER A 119 5.29 28.08 3.16
N SER A 120 4.10 27.62 2.79
CA SER A 120 2.95 27.60 3.68
C SER A 120 2.87 26.34 4.53
N MET A 121 3.48 25.24 4.05
CA MET A 121 3.45 23.93 4.68
C MET A 121 4.83 23.32 4.73
N VAL A 122 5.08 22.58 5.80
CA VAL A 122 6.27 21.73 5.96
C VAL A 122 5.79 20.28 6.02
N GLU A 123 6.37 19.44 5.18
CA GLU A 123 6.13 18.00 5.18
C GLU A 123 7.16 17.31 6.05
N LEU A 124 6.70 16.46 6.96
CA LEU A 124 7.49 15.56 7.76
C LEU A 124 7.38 14.15 7.15
N SER A 125 8.49 13.45 7.00
CA SER A 125 8.57 12.13 6.38
C SER A 125 9.32 11.15 7.26
N MET A 126 8.78 9.94 7.41
CA MET A 126 9.43 8.82 8.08
C MET A 126 9.46 7.62 7.14
N THR A 127 10.62 6.96 7.05
CA THR A 127 10.79 5.71 6.27
C THR A 127 11.40 4.64 7.16
N VAL A 128 10.82 3.46 7.09
CA VAL A 128 11.26 2.27 7.83
C VAL A 128 11.56 1.18 6.82
N ASN A 129 12.72 0.54 6.94
CA ASN A 129 13.01 -0.69 6.23
C ASN A 129 12.65 -1.86 7.15
N ALA A 130 11.73 -2.72 6.73
CA ALA A 130 11.31 -3.89 7.49
C ALA A 130 11.60 -5.17 6.72
N ARG A 131 12.12 -6.17 7.44
CA ARG A 131 12.35 -7.53 6.96
C ARG A 131 11.46 -8.47 7.74
N PHE A 132 10.65 -9.21 7.03
CA PHE A 132 9.80 -10.25 7.55
C PHE A 132 10.32 -11.60 7.10
N THR A 133 10.39 -12.54 8.04
CA THR A 133 10.78 -13.93 7.79
C THR A 133 9.74 -14.86 8.38
N ASN A 134 9.19 -15.72 7.54
CA ASN A 134 8.30 -16.80 7.97
C ASN A 134 9.07 -18.13 8.00
N ASN A 135 9.48 -18.57 9.19
CA ASN A 135 10.23 -19.82 9.38
C ASN A 135 9.42 -21.08 9.05
N VAL A 136 8.10 -20.96 8.89
CA VAL A 136 7.20 -22.05 8.48
C VAL A 136 7.04 -22.11 6.97
N ASN A 137 7.06 -20.94 6.28
CA ASN A 137 6.90 -20.83 4.83
C ASN A 137 7.74 -19.67 4.29
N HIS A 138 8.98 -19.94 3.91
CA HIS A 138 9.92 -18.93 3.37
C HIS A 138 9.48 -18.26 2.06
N ASN A 139 8.43 -18.74 1.39
CA ASN A 139 7.88 -18.05 0.22
C ASN A 139 7.16 -16.73 0.57
N GLU A 140 6.93 -16.48 1.84
CA GLU A 140 6.31 -15.27 2.38
C GLU A 140 7.34 -14.27 2.90
N ASP A 141 8.62 -14.60 2.85
CA ASP A 141 9.70 -13.71 3.28
C ASP A 141 9.77 -12.48 2.37
N PHE A 142 9.96 -11.32 2.97
CA PHE A 142 10.19 -10.09 2.22
C PHE A 142 11.06 -9.09 2.98
N GLU A 143 11.62 -8.17 2.24
CA GLU A 143 12.25 -6.95 2.75
C GLU A 143 11.71 -5.77 1.95
N GLN A 144 11.13 -4.79 2.65
CA GLN A 144 10.44 -3.67 2.01
C GLN A 144 10.56 -2.39 2.83
N GLN A 145 10.55 -1.26 2.14
CA GLN A 145 10.45 0.06 2.75
C GLN A 145 9.01 0.53 2.85
N PHE A 146 8.67 1.06 4.03
CA PHE A 146 7.39 1.67 4.32
C PHE A 146 7.60 3.14 4.65
N THR A 147 6.76 4.00 4.12
CA THR A 147 6.90 5.45 4.30
C THR A 147 5.56 6.07 4.69
N ALA A 148 5.60 6.93 5.69
CA ALA A 148 4.49 7.81 6.02
C ALA A 148 4.95 9.26 5.95
N THR A 149 4.03 10.13 5.56
CA THR A 149 4.24 11.57 5.50
C THR A 149 3.06 12.27 6.14
N THR A 150 3.33 13.35 6.85
CA THR A 150 2.33 14.27 7.37
C THR A 150 2.79 15.69 7.14
N SER A 151 1.93 16.69 7.34
CA SER A 151 2.30 18.08 7.07
C SER A 151 1.75 19.00 8.17
N TYR A 152 2.49 20.05 8.45
CA TYR A 152 2.10 21.08 9.39
C TYR A 152 2.37 22.49 8.83
N GLU A 153 1.73 23.51 9.38
CA GLU A 153 1.92 24.89 8.94
C GLU A 153 3.32 25.40 9.29
N SER A 154 3.98 26.08 8.35
CA SER A 154 5.34 26.62 8.53
C SER A 154 5.42 27.70 9.63
N THR A 155 4.28 28.23 10.07
CA THR A 155 4.16 29.16 11.19
C THR A 155 4.30 28.49 12.55
N GLN A 156 4.14 27.16 12.61
CA GLN A 156 4.29 26.37 13.83
C GLN A 156 5.74 25.86 13.97
N SER A 157 6.22 25.75 15.21
CA SER A 157 7.50 25.09 15.46
C SER A 157 7.33 23.56 15.41
N LEU A 158 8.29 22.85 14.84
CA LEU A 158 8.26 21.39 14.84
C LEU A 158 8.08 20.84 16.25
N SER A 159 8.78 21.39 17.23
CA SER A 159 8.73 20.93 18.63
C SER A 159 7.33 20.99 19.25
N SER A 160 6.45 21.86 18.76
CA SER A 160 5.09 21.99 19.30
C SER A 160 4.11 20.94 18.74
N VAL A 161 4.41 20.34 17.60
CA VAL A 161 3.54 19.39 16.89
C VAL A 161 4.17 18.01 16.70
N GLN A 162 5.45 17.88 17.00
CA GLN A 162 6.26 16.70 16.67
C GLN A 162 5.71 15.41 17.27
N ASP A 163 5.29 15.43 18.55
CA ASP A 163 4.78 14.25 19.25
C ASP A 163 3.56 13.67 18.52
N ALA A 164 2.57 14.51 18.22
CA ALA A 164 1.34 14.10 17.56
C ALA A 164 1.58 13.63 16.11
N LEU A 165 2.42 14.36 15.37
CA LEU A 165 2.74 14.00 13.98
C LEU A 165 3.54 12.70 13.89
N VAL A 166 4.49 12.48 14.79
CA VAL A 166 5.26 11.23 14.82
C VAL A 166 4.37 10.07 15.24
N GLU A 167 3.48 10.25 16.22
CA GLU A 167 2.52 9.21 16.62
C GLU A 167 1.64 8.79 15.45
N GLU A 168 1.12 9.73 14.67
CA GLU A 168 0.32 9.47 13.46
C GLU A 168 1.12 8.66 12.43
N MET A 169 2.36 9.08 12.11
CA MET A 169 3.21 8.37 11.15
C MET A 169 3.60 6.98 11.63
N VAL A 170 3.90 6.83 12.91
CA VAL A 170 4.22 5.54 13.53
C VAL A 170 3.05 4.57 13.39
N LYS A 171 1.84 4.99 13.77
CA LYS A 171 0.62 4.17 13.61
C LYS A 171 0.43 3.74 12.16
N ASN A 172 0.55 4.68 11.23
CA ASN A 172 0.38 4.41 9.80
C ASN A 172 1.41 3.40 9.27
N ILE A 173 2.70 3.54 9.61
CA ILE A 173 3.74 2.60 9.18
C ILE A 173 3.55 1.23 9.84
N CYS A 174 3.24 1.18 11.14
CA CYS A 174 2.98 -0.08 11.84
C CYS A 174 1.80 -0.85 11.23
N GLU A 175 0.73 -0.14 10.86
CA GLU A 175 -0.41 -0.72 10.15
C GLU A 175 -0.03 -1.23 8.75
N GLN A 176 0.76 -0.48 7.98
CA GLN A 176 1.25 -0.92 6.68
C GLN A 176 2.09 -2.20 6.79
N ILE A 177 3.03 -2.26 7.77
CA ILE A 177 3.87 -3.44 8.01
C ILE A 177 3.01 -4.62 8.44
N PHE A 178 2.07 -4.41 9.37
CA PHE A 178 1.13 -5.43 9.83
C PHE A 178 0.32 -6.01 8.67
N ASN A 179 -0.23 -5.15 7.82
CA ASN A 179 -1.00 -5.57 6.65
C ASN A 179 -0.14 -6.33 5.63
N ALA A 180 1.11 -5.93 5.44
CA ALA A 180 2.03 -6.63 4.53
C ALA A 180 2.46 -8.01 5.07
N THR A 181 2.47 -8.21 6.40
CA THR A 181 2.93 -9.46 7.04
C THR A 181 1.82 -10.49 7.23
N VAL A 182 0.79 -10.13 7.97
CA VAL A 182 -0.19 -11.13 8.51
C VAL A 182 -1.64 -10.83 8.19
N ALA A 183 -1.96 -9.61 7.76
CA ALA A 183 -3.32 -9.21 7.43
C ALA A 183 -3.57 -9.18 5.91
N ASN A 184 -2.79 -9.88 5.14
CA ASN A 184 -2.94 -9.96 3.69
C ASN A 184 -4.20 -10.80 3.37
N TRP A 185 -5.34 -10.10 3.27
CA TRP A 185 -6.67 -10.63 2.96
C TRP A 185 -6.85 -10.84 1.46
#